data_cc6b157673ef44715c1aeae747a7a0b0
#
_entry.id   cc6b157673ef44715c1aeae747a7a0b0
#
_cell.length_a   1.000
_cell.length_b   1.000
_cell.length_c   1.000
_cell.angle_alpha   90.00
_cell.angle_beta   90.00
_cell.angle_gamma   90.00
#
_symmetry.space_group_name_H-M   'P 1'
#
loop_
_entity.id
_entity.type
_entity.pdbx_description
1 polymer ?
#
loop_
_entity_poly.entity_id
_entity_poly.type
_entity_poly.pdbx_seq_one_letter_code
_entity_poly.pdbx_strand_id
1 'polypeptide(L)'
;MHQNLFKWSDQSSFISPSFKSGDKADIANELALFFEILHSGKTPRINFDGITSHEPVIGGGFQSISGGSTGRPKIIERTCISWILSFNINNEFYNLSGCKVALFGSLNHSLVLYGALEGLHLGCEVHYLEGHSPAKQLEYLERENIEILYITPTQLRLMLTAKYKNYRIQSLKYVFIGGGSTEQNTLQELSELAPNAALKQFYGSSETSFIS
;
A
#
# COMPACT_ATOMS: atom_id res chain seq x y z
N MET A 1 27.22 -2.22 -2.34
CA MET A 1 26.38 -2.84 -1.30
C MET A 1 24.92 -2.36 -1.26
N HIS A 2 24.47 -1.43 -2.13
CA HIS A 2 23.11 -0.87 -2.09
C HIS A 2 22.06 -1.60 -2.95
N GLN A 3 22.41 -2.67 -3.66
CA GLN A 3 21.48 -3.34 -4.60
C GLN A 3 20.31 -4.08 -3.95
N ASN A 4 20.34 -4.28 -2.62
CA ASN A 4 19.33 -5.04 -1.87
C ASN A 4 18.45 -4.18 -0.97
N LEU A 5 18.45 -2.84 -1.15
CA LEU A 5 17.61 -1.92 -0.40
C LEU A 5 16.48 -1.37 -1.29
N PHE A 6 15.37 -0.99 -0.65
CA PHE A 6 14.35 -0.23 -1.35
C PHE A 6 14.93 1.06 -1.92
N LYS A 7 14.42 1.49 -3.06
CA LYS A 7 14.73 2.79 -3.65
C LYS A 7 13.46 3.62 -3.77
N TRP A 8 13.59 4.92 -3.61
CA TRP A 8 12.62 5.87 -4.10
C TRP A 8 13.07 6.21 -5.52
N SER A 9 12.39 5.63 -6.52
CA SER A 9 12.75 5.82 -7.92
C SER A 9 12.57 7.28 -8.35
N ASP A 10 13.49 7.82 -9.13
CA ASP A 10 13.38 9.18 -9.69
C ASP A 10 12.14 9.35 -10.61
N GLN A 11 11.58 8.25 -11.07
CA GLN A 11 10.36 8.22 -11.89
C GLN A 11 9.08 8.16 -11.05
N SER A 12 9.20 7.90 -9.73
CA SER A 12 8.05 7.78 -8.85
C SER A 12 7.69 9.11 -8.21
N SER A 13 6.41 9.25 -7.89
CA SER A 13 5.89 10.35 -7.08
C SER A 13 5.01 9.82 -5.95
N PHE A 14 4.93 10.57 -4.87
CA PHE A 14 4.04 10.28 -3.74
C PHE A 14 3.12 11.47 -3.51
N ILE A 15 1.83 11.25 -3.69
CA ILE A 15 0.80 12.27 -3.64
C ILE A 15 -0.14 11.97 -2.47
N SER A 16 -0.19 12.88 -1.50
CA SER A 16 -1.13 12.83 -0.38
C SER A 16 -2.03 14.05 -0.41
N PRO A 17 -3.19 13.99 -1.10
CA PRO A 17 -4.10 15.11 -1.19
C PRO A 17 -4.69 15.41 0.20
N SER A 18 -4.46 16.62 0.71
CA SER A 18 -5.02 17.07 1.98
C SER A 18 -6.46 17.54 1.79
N PHE A 19 -7.40 17.00 2.59
CA PHE A 19 -8.80 17.46 2.61
C PHE A 19 -9.15 18.31 3.85
N LYS A 20 -8.24 18.46 4.80
CA LYS A 20 -8.37 19.38 5.94
C LYS A 20 -7.02 19.94 6.31
N SER A 21 -6.95 21.24 6.47
CA SER A 21 -5.84 21.92 7.12
C SER A 21 -5.85 21.54 8.61
N GLY A 22 -4.90 20.77 9.06
CA GLY A 22 -4.71 20.41 10.48
C GLY A 22 -3.78 19.22 10.61
N ASP A 23 -2.56 19.46 11.02
CA ASP A 23 -1.58 18.66 11.76
C ASP A 23 -1.56 17.11 11.59
N LYS A 24 -1.65 16.60 10.37
CA LYS A 24 -1.02 15.30 10.12
C LYS A 24 0.39 15.56 9.63
N ALA A 25 1.37 14.99 10.33
CA ALA A 25 2.74 14.91 9.83
C ALA A 25 2.67 14.58 8.34
N ASP A 26 3.42 15.32 7.54
CA ASP A 26 3.44 15.08 6.10
C ASP A 26 3.95 13.65 5.88
N ILE A 27 3.05 12.76 5.53
CA ILE A 27 3.32 11.33 5.33
C ILE A 27 4.43 11.10 4.31
N ALA A 28 4.61 12.04 3.38
CA ALA A 28 5.71 12.03 2.44
C ALA A 28 7.05 12.24 3.17
N ASN A 29 7.09 13.11 4.18
CA ASN A 29 8.26 13.31 5.03
C ASN A 29 8.54 12.07 5.90
N GLU A 30 7.50 11.38 6.40
CA GLU A 30 7.69 10.11 7.11
C GLU A 30 8.31 9.05 6.20
N LEU A 31 7.82 8.90 4.98
CA LEU A 31 8.42 7.98 4.01
C LEU A 31 9.84 8.40 3.64
N ALA A 32 10.11 9.70 3.45
CA ALA A 32 11.46 10.18 3.19
C ALA A 32 12.40 9.84 4.35
N LEU A 33 11.97 10.02 5.59
CA LEU A 33 12.72 9.61 6.78
C LEU A 33 12.96 8.09 6.82
N PHE A 34 11.98 7.27 6.41
CA PHE A 34 12.16 5.83 6.29
C PHE A 34 13.32 5.49 5.36
N PHE A 35 13.36 6.09 4.17
CA PHE A 35 14.44 5.86 3.20
C PHE A 35 15.77 6.42 3.67
N GLU A 36 15.80 7.58 4.33
CA GLU A 36 17.01 8.17 4.91
C GLU A 36 17.63 7.23 5.94
N ILE A 37 16.84 6.74 6.91
CA ILE A 37 17.29 5.78 7.92
C ILE A 37 17.81 4.51 7.25
N LEU A 38 17.07 3.96 6.30
CA LEU A 38 17.45 2.73 5.60
C LEU A 38 18.78 2.90 4.85
N HIS A 39 18.96 3.99 4.13
CA HIS A 39 20.18 4.24 3.36
C HIS A 39 21.37 4.69 4.20
N SER A 40 21.15 5.14 5.44
CA SER A 40 22.21 5.36 6.42
C SER A 40 22.79 4.07 7.02
N GLY A 41 22.25 2.92 6.61
CA GLY A 41 22.64 1.60 7.11
C GLY A 41 21.96 1.21 8.42
N LYS A 42 20.97 1.96 8.87
CA LYS A 42 20.15 1.65 10.05
C LYS A 42 18.83 0.99 9.65
N THR A 43 18.08 0.53 10.64
CA THR A 43 16.78 -0.12 10.43
C THR A 43 15.64 0.84 10.79
N PRO A 44 14.84 1.29 9.81
CA PRO A 44 13.63 2.05 10.09
C PRO A 44 12.56 1.14 10.70
N ARG A 45 11.88 1.60 11.76
CA ARG A 45 10.69 0.98 12.33
C ARG A 45 9.49 1.90 12.16
N ILE A 46 8.44 1.36 11.59
CA ILE A 46 7.15 2.04 11.45
C ILE A 46 6.31 1.76 12.68
N ASN A 47 6.04 2.80 13.46
CA ASN A 47 5.21 2.78 14.67
C ASN A 47 3.86 3.46 14.40
N PHE A 48 2.95 3.42 15.38
CA PHE A 48 1.65 4.11 15.28
C PHE A 48 1.77 5.64 15.31
N ASP A 49 2.86 6.16 15.82
CA ASP A 49 3.16 7.58 16.04
C ASP A 49 4.31 8.11 15.18
N GLY A 50 4.75 7.33 14.18
CA GLY A 50 5.80 7.73 13.24
C GLY A 50 6.91 6.71 13.07
N ILE A 51 8.02 7.14 12.47
CA ILE A 51 9.14 6.28 12.12
C ILE A 51 10.33 6.54 13.05
N THR A 52 10.94 5.47 13.53
CA THR A 52 12.10 5.51 14.41
C THR A 52 13.28 4.72 13.83
N SER A 53 14.50 5.10 14.23
CA SER A 53 15.75 4.47 13.78
C SER A 53 16.24 3.46 14.80
N HIS A 54 16.65 2.27 14.33
CA HIS A 54 17.12 1.17 15.16
C HIS A 54 18.44 0.58 14.62
N GLU A 55 19.04 -0.33 15.41
CA GLU A 55 20.25 -1.06 15.01
C GLU A 55 20.04 -1.82 13.70
N PRO A 56 21.10 -1.99 12.90
CA PRO A 56 20.99 -2.61 11.59
C PRO A 56 20.53 -4.08 11.65
N VAL A 57 19.55 -4.39 10.80
CA VAL A 57 19.22 -5.79 10.46
C VAL A 57 20.24 -6.31 9.45
N ILE A 58 20.73 -7.53 9.66
CA ILE A 58 21.71 -8.16 8.77
C ILE A 58 21.13 -8.26 7.35
N GLY A 59 21.87 -7.73 6.38
CA GLY A 59 21.46 -7.71 4.98
C GLY A 59 20.55 -6.52 4.59
N GLY A 60 20.29 -5.60 5.53
CA GLY A 60 19.40 -4.45 5.34
C GLY A 60 17.93 -4.82 5.47
N GLY A 61 17.22 -4.12 6.32
CA GLY A 61 15.83 -4.44 6.61
C GLY A 61 15.05 -3.30 7.24
N PHE A 62 13.81 -3.59 7.55
CA PHE A 62 12.89 -2.68 8.21
C PHE A 62 12.06 -3.44 9.24
N GLN A 63 11.43 -2.70 10.12
CA GLN A 63 10.55 -3.24 11.14
C GLN A 63 9.18 -2.56 11.05
N SER A 64 8.13 -3.34 11.26
CA SER A 64 6.75 -2.88 11.38
C SER A 64 6.12 -3.41 12.66
N ILE A 65 5.00 -2.80 13.08
CA ILE A 65 4.26 -3.24 14.24
C ILE A 65 2.95 -3.88 13.79
N SER A 66 2.70 -5.13 14.22
CA SER A 66 1.39 -5.76 14.01
C SER A 66 0.47 -5.50 15.19
N GLY A 67 -0.82 -5.36 14.93
CA GLY A 67 -1.84 -5.15 15.96
C GLY A 67 -2.07 -6.33 16.93
N GLY A 68 -1.37 -7.44 16.76
CA GLY A 68 -1.40 -8.65 17.59
C GLY A 68 -2.81 -9.11 17.99
N SER A 69 -3.26 -10.29 17.55
CA SER A 69 -4.53 -10.90 17.98
C SER A 69 -4.64 -11.12 19.51
N THR A 70 -3.52 -10.99 20.22
CA THR A 70 -3.40 -11.11 21.69
C THR A 70 -3.42 -9.77 22.42
N GLY A 71 -3.69 -8.66 21.70
CA GLY A 71 -3.75 -7.32 22.30
C GLY A 71 -2.38 -6.68 22.58
N ARG A 72 -1.28 -7.37 22.32
CA ARG A 72 0.07 -6.82 22.45
C ARG A 72 0.68 -6.65 21.06
N PRO A 73 1.12 -5.43 20.69
CA PRO A 73 1.81 -5.19 19.43
C PRO A 73 3.08 -6.05 19.34
N LYS A 74 3.30 -6.67 18.17
CA LYS A 74 4.52 -7.41 17.89
C LYS A 74 5.36 -6.65 16.87
N ILE A 75 6.66 -6.59 17.11
CA ILE A 75 7.61 -6.08 16.14
C ILE A 75 7.90 -7.19 15.14
N ILE A 76 7.69 -6.88 13.87
CA ILE A 76 7.98 -7.77 12.75
C ILE A 76 9.15 -7.19 11.99
N GLU A 77 10.20 -7.98 11.86
CA GLU A 77 11.41 -7.62 11.14
C GLU A 77 11.47 -8.33 9.80
N ARG A 78 11.80 -7.57 8.75
CA ARG A 78 11.89 -8.08 7.38
C ARG A 78 13.13 -7.55 6.69
N THR A 79 13.73 -8.37 5.83
CA THR A 79 14.78 -7.89 4.93
C THR A 79 14.15 -7.20 3.72
N CYS A 80 14.77 -6.13 3.24
CA CYS A 80 14.29 -5.43 2.04
C CYS A 80 14.26 -6.35 0.82
N ILE A 81 15.27 -7.21 0.67
CA ILE A 81 15.38 -8.13 -0.47
C ILE A 81 14.16 -9.06 -0.59
N SER A 82 13.56 -9.48 0.52
CA SER A 82 12.39 -10.36 0.50
C SER A 82 11.18 -9.69 -0.18
N TRP A 83 11.03 -8.38 -0.01
CA TRP A 83 9.96 -7.63 -0.66
C TRP A 83 10.33 -7.21 -2.08
N ILE A 84 11.59 -6.84 -2.33
CA ILE A 84 12.07 -6.49 -3.68
C ILE A 84 11.87 -7.66 -4.65
N LEU A 85 12.14 -8.89 -4.22
CA LEU A 85 11.87 -10.08 -5.04
C LEU A 85 10.38 -10.20 -5.38
N SER A 86 9.49 -9.95 -4.40
CA SER A 86 8.05 -9.94 -4.62
C SER A 86 7.62 -8.81 -5.57
N PHE A 87 8.17 -7.59 -5.42
CA PHE A 87 7.91 -6.46 -6.32
C PHE A 87 8.29 -6.79 -7.77
N ASN A 88 9.46 -7.41 -7.97
CA ASN A 88 9.91 -7.79 -9.31
C ASN A 88 9.00 -8.85 -9.94
N ILE A 89 8.57 -9.86 -9.16
CA ILE A 89 7.62 -10.87 -9.60
C ILE A 89 6.27 -10.22 -9.97
N ASN A 90 5.74 -9.36 -9.12
CA ASN A 90 4.49 -8.66 -9.40
C ASN A 90 4.62 -7.80 -10.67
N ASN A 91 5.74 -7.10 -10.82
CA ASN A 91 5.97 -6.29 -12.02
C ASN A 91 6.07 -7.12 -13.30
N GLU A 92 6.71 -8.29 -13.22
CA GLU A 92 6.78 -9.23 -14.34
C GLU A 92 5.39 -9.73 -14.78
N PHE A 93 4.53 -10.07 -13.80
CA PHE A 93 3.19 -10.60 -14.10
C PHE A 93 2.17 -9.53 -14.47
N TYR A 94 2.27 -8.33 -13.89
CA TYR A 94 1.20 -7.33 -13.95
C TYR A 94 1.64 -6.02 -14.62
N ASN A 95 2.91 -5.86 -14.95
CA ASN A 95 3.48 -4.65 -15.58
C ASN A 95 3.11 -3.37 -14.80
N LEU A 96 3.47 -3.34 -13.51
CA LEU A 96 3.07 -2.29 -12.58
C LEU A 96 3.87 -0.99 -12.73
N SER A 97 5.10 -1.05 -13.29
CA SER A 97 5.98 0.11 -13.41
C SER A 97 5.31 1.28 -14.13
N GLY A 98 5.41 2.47 -13.53
CA GLY A 98 4.84 3.70 -14.08
C GLY A 98 3.33 3.85 -13.96
N CYS A 99 2.64 2.88 -13.36
CA CYS A 99 1.19 2.96 -13.13
C CYS A 99 0.84 3.92 -11.99
N LYS A 100 -0.43 4.36 -11.95
CA LYS A 100 -1.02 5.11 -10.84
C LYS A 100 -1.61 4.16 -9.82
N VAL A 101 -1.10 4.20 -8.60
CA VAL A 101 -1.48 3.29 -7.50
C VAL A 101 -2.20 4.06 -6.42
N ALA A 102 -3.36 3.60 -5.95
CA ALA A 102 -4.02 4.16 -4.79
C ALA A 102 -3.95 3.23 -3.57
N LEU A 103 -3.77 3.86 -2.40
CA LEU A 103 -3.64 3.22 -1.11
C LEU A 103 -4.63 3.84 -0.11
N PHE A 104 -5.35 2.99 0.64
CA PHE A 104 -6.30 3.40 1.64
C PHE A 104 -5.88 2.88 3.02
N GLY A 105 -5.80 3.77 3.98
CA GLY A 105 -5.45 3.44 5.36
C GLY A 105 -4.00 3.76 5.73
N SER A 106 -3.64 3.52 6.98
CA SER A 106 -2.36 3.91 7.55
C SER A 106 -1.20 3.05 7.05
N LEU A 107 -0.01 3.65 6.92
CA LEU A 107 1.26 2.96 6.63
C LEU A 107 1.63 1.89 7.66
N ASN A 108 1.03 1.92 8.85
CA ASN A 108 1.22 0.85 9.86
C ASN A 108 0.65 -0.50 9.42
N HIS A 109 -0.27 -0.49 8.45
CA HIS A 109 -0.82 -1.72 7.89
C HIS A 109 0.09 -2.25 6.79
N SER A 110 0.52 -3.50 6.92
CA SER A 110 1.46 -4.15 6.00
C SER A 110 1.04 -4.07 4.53
N LEU A 111 -0.26 -4.14 4.22
CA LEU A 111 -0.76 -4.02 2.86
C LEU A 111 -0.49 -2.62 2.27
N VAL A 112 -0.75 -1.58 3.07
CA VAL A 112 -0.55 -0.18 2.65
C VAL A 112 0.94 0.11 2.50
N LEU A 113 1.74 -0.31 3.50
CA LEU A 113 3.19 -0.18 3.45
C LEU A 113 3.79 -0.91 2.24
N TYR A 114 3.34 -2.14 2.00
CA TYR A 114 3.78 -2.93 0.85
C TYR A 114 3.50 -2.19 -0.46
N GLY A 115 2.27 -1.77 -0.68
CA GLY A 115 1.89 -1.04 -1.90
C GLY A 115 2.63 0.30 -2.06
N ALA A 116 2.90 1.02 -0.96
CA ALA A 116 3.69 2.25 -0.99
C ALA A 116 5.15 1.98 -1.42
N LEU A 117 5.81 1.03 -0.77
CA LEU A 117 7.22 0.71 -1.06
C LEU A 117 7.38 0.06 -2.44
N GLU A 118 6.45 -0.80 -2.86
CA GLU A 118 6.43 -1.36 -4.21
C GLU A 118 6.26 -0.27 -5.27
N GLY A 119 5.26 0.60 -5.11
CA GLY A 119 5.01 1.68 -6.06
C GLY A 119 6.20 2.62 -6.18
N LEU A 120 6.78 3.05 -5.06
CA LEU A 120 7.97 3.92 -5.07
C LEU A 120 9.20 3.22 -5.68
N HIS A 121 9.38 1.92 -5.40
CA HIS A 121 10.48 1.14 -5.95
C HIS A 121 10.39 0.92 -7.45
N LEU A 122 9.18 0.71 -7.97
CA LEU A 122 8.90 0.43 -9.37
C LEU A 122 8.68 1.68 -10.24
N GLY A 123 8.75 2.88 -9.67
CA GLY A 123 8.59 4.12 -10.44
C GLY A 123 7.14 4.51 -10.69
N CYS A 124 6.21 4.11 -9.82
CA CYS A 124 4.80 4.43 -9.91
C CYS A 124 4.47 5.83 -9.36
N GLU A 125 3.31 6.36 -9.74
CA GLU A 125 2.67 7.49 -9.08
C GLU A 125 1.77 6.97 -7.95
N VAL A 126 2.17 7.15 -6.70
CA VAL A 126 1.51 6.60 -5.51
C VAL A 126 0.59 7.65 -4.90
N HIS A 127 -0.71 7.37 -4.84
CA HIS A 127 -1.74 8.21 -4.26
C HIS A 127 -2.18 7.67 -2.90
N TYR A 128 -1.90 8.42 -1.84
CA TYR A 128 -2.22 8.04 -0.47
C TYR A 128 -3.48 8.74 0.02
N LEU A 129 -4.55 7.98 0.22
CA LEU A 129 -5.90 8.47 0.47
C LEU A 129 -6.42 8.15 1.89
N GLU A 130 -5.52 8.03 2.87
CA GLU A 130 -5.93 7.87 4.26
C GLU A 130 -6.80 9.03 4.75
N GLY A 131 -7.83 8.73 5.53
CA GLY A 131 -8.71 9.73 6.12
C GLY A 131 -9.76 10.32 5.18
N HIS A 132 -9.77 9.90 3.90
CA HIS A 132 -10.82 10.27 2.96
C HIS A 132 -12.07 9.42 3.19
N SER A 133 -13.25 10.03 3.06
CA SER A 133 -14.50 9.25 3.07
C SER A 133 -14.58 8.34 1.84
N PRO A 134 -15.27 7.19 1.92
CA PRO A 134 -15.41 6.27 0.80
C PRO A 134 -15.93 6.91 -0.50
N ALA A 135 -16.86 7.87 -0.39
CA ALA A 135 -17.37 8.61 -1.55
C ALA A 135 -16.26 9.45 -2.21
N LYS A 136 -15.46 10.17 -1.42
CA LYS A 136 -14.32 10.94 -1.94
C LYS A 136 -13.23 10.06 -2.52
N GLN A 137 -13.01 8.88 -1.94
CA GLN A 137 -12.08 7.89 -2.50
C GLN A 137 -12.54 7.46 -3.91
N LEU A 138 -13.81 7.11 -4.08
CA LEU A 138 -14.38 6.76 -5.40
C LEU A 138 -14.20 7.87 -6.43
N GLU A 139 -14.60 9.10 -6.09
CA GLU A 139 -14.45 10.27 -6.95
C GLU A 139 -12.98 10.50 -7.34
N TYR A 140 -12.07 10.30 -6.40
CA TYR A 140 -10.64 10.45 -6.62
C TYR A 140 -10.11 9.40 -7.59
N LEU A 141 -10.46 8.13 -7.39
CA LEU A 141 -10.02 7.03 -8.25
C LEU A 141 -10.36 7.27 -9.72
N GLU A 142 -11.58 7.78 -9.99
CA GLU A 142 -12.03 8.08 -11.34
C GLU A 142 -11.33 9.34 -11.89
N ARG A 143 -11.33 10.43 -11.13
CA ARG A 143 -10.78 11.72 -11.57
C ARG A 143 -9.30 11.61 -11.92
N GLU A 144 -8.51 10.91 -11.10
CA GLU A 144 -7.07 10.76 -11.30
C GLU A 144 -6.71 9.59 -12.22
N ASN A 145 -7.71 8.83 -12.71
CA ASN A 145 -7.50 7.65 -13.54
C ASN A 145 -6.57 6.63 -12.89
N ILE A 146 -6.86 6.28 -11.63
CA ILE A 146 -6.08 5.28 -10.89
C ILE A 146 -6.19 3.92 -11.59
N GLU A 147 -5.04 3.23 -11.71
CA GLU A 147 -4.93 1.97 -12.43
C GLU A 147 -4.84 0.76 -11.50
N ILE A 148 -4.26 0.95 -10.32
CA ILE A 148 -4.00 -0.11 -9.35
C ILE A 148 -4.54 0.31 -7.98
N LEU A 149 -5.23 -0.61 -7.32
CA LEU A 149 -5.78 -0.41 -5.99
C LEU A 149 -5.34 -1.52 -5.04
N TYR A 150 -4.74 -1.16 -3.90
CA TYR A 150 -4.54 -2.06 -2.76
C TYR A 150 -5.61 -1.78 -1.71
N ILE A 151 -6.40 -2.80 -1.35
CA ILE A 151 -7.57 -2.63 -0.49
C ILE A 151 -7.81 -3.86 0.39
N THR A 152 -8.30 -3.63 1.61
CA THR A 152 -8.79 -4.70 2.47
C THR A 152 -10.27 -4.99 2.19
N PRO A 153 -10.79 -6.20 2.52
CA PRO A 153 -12.22 -6.50 2.35
C PRO A 153 -13.14 -5.53 3.09
N THR A 154 -12.72 -5.03 4.26
CA THR A 154 -13.50 -4.05 5.03
C THR A 154 -13.57 -2.70 4.33
N GLN A 155 -12.44 -2.19 3.84
CA GLN A 155 -12.39 -0.95 3.07
C GLN A 155 -13.20 -1.05 1.78
N LEU A 156 -13.11 -2.22 1.11
CA LEU A 156 -13.87 -2.50 -0.09
C LEU A 156 -15.40 -2.44 0.16
N ARG A 157 -15.89 -3.10 1.21
CA ARG A 157 -17.30 -3.01 1.60
C ARG A 157 -17.74 -1.57 1.84
N LEU A 158 -16.97 -0.80 2.59
CA LEU A 158 -17.26 0.61 2.85
C LEU A 158 -17.31 1.44 1.54
N MET A 159 -16.37 1.20 0.62
CA MET A 159 -16.33 1.87 -0.66
C MET A 159 -17.56 1.51 -1.53
N LEU A 160 -17.94 0.24 -1.56
CA LEU A 160 -19.12 -0.23 -2.31
C LEU A 160 -20.44 0.34 -1.77
N THR A 161 -20.58 0.55 -0.45
CA THR A 161 -21.76 1.19 0.13
C THR A 161 -21.89 2.68 -0.26
N ALA A 162 -20.79 3.33 -0.61
CA ALA A 162 -20.76 4.73 -1.01
C ALA A 162 -20.98 4.94 -2.52
N LYS A 163 -20.98 3.88 -3.33
CA LYS A 163 -21.14 4.01 -4.79
C LYS A 163 -22.54 4.45 -5.15
N TYR A 164 -22.65 5.35 -6.12
CA TYR A 164 -23.93 5.66 -6.75
C TYR A 164 -24.36 4.53 -7.70
N LYS A 165 -25.65 4.42 -7.96
CA LYS A 165 -26.20 3.45 -8.91
C LYS A 165 -25.54 3.66 -10.30
N ASN A 166 -25.03 2.56 -10.89
CA ASN A 166 -24.33 2.54 -12.17
C ASN A 166 -22.98 3.29 -12.22
N TYR A 167 -22.38 3.62 -11.04
CA TYR A 167 -21.04 4.17 -10.99
C TYR A 167 -20.00 3.14 -11.46
N ARG A 168 -19.05 3.54 -12.29
CA ARG A 168 -18.01 2.68 -12.86
C ARG A 168 -16.67 3.41 -12.88
N ILE A 169 -15.61 2.71 -12.55
CA ILE A 169 -14.22 3.17 -12.65
C ILE A 169 -13.55 2.37 -13.75
N GLN A 170 -13.41 2.98 -14.92
CA GLN A 170 -12.90 2.32 -16.11
C GLN A 170 -11.37 2.19 -16.14
N SER A 171 -10.67 3.03 -15.39
CA SER A 171 -9.21 3.11 -15.36
C SER A 171 -8.54 1.97 -14.59
N LEU A 172 -9.25 1.36 -13.61
CA LEU A 172 -8.68 0.28 -12.81
C LEU A 172 -8.36 -0.95 -13.67
N LYS A 173 -7.10 -1.36 -13.61
CA LYS A 173 -6.55 -2.56 -14.27
C LYS A 173 -6.42 -3.72 -13.28
N TYR A 174 -6.01 -3.42 -12.04
CA TYR A 174 -5.84 -4.40 -10.98
C TYR A 174 -6.41 -3.90 -9.65
N VAL A 175 -7.10 -4.79 -8.95
CA VAL A 175 -7.48 -4.59 -7.55
C VAL A 175 -6.89 -5.74 -6.73
N PHE A 176 -5.90 -5.41 -5.91
CA PHE A 176 -5.25 -6.34 -4.99
C PHE A 176 -5.95 -6.31 -3.63
N ILE A 177 -6.58 -7.42 -3.27
CA ILE A 177 -7.38 -7.55 -2.05
C ILE A 177 -6.65 -8.45 -1.06
N GLY A 178 -6.31 -7.91 0.10
CA GLY A 178 -5.58 -8.63 1.14
C GLY A 178 -6.04 -8.31 2.56
N GLY A 179 -5.60 -9.12 3.52
CA GLY A 179 -5.90 -8.92 4.94
C GLY A 179 -7.22 -9.53 5.41
N GLY A 180 -7.82 -10.44 4.64
CA GLY A 180 -9.02 -11.19 5.01
C GLY A 180 -9.72 -11.83 3.83
N SER A 181 -10.75 -12.63 4.11
CA SER A 181 -11.60 -13.23 3.07
C SER A 181 -12.62 -12.22 2.55
N THR A 182 -12.93 -12.31 1.27
CA THR A 182 -13.95 -11.48 0.61
C THR A 182 -15.11 -12.36 0.18
N GLU A 183 -16.31 -11.92 0.48
CA GLU A 183 -17.54 -12.63 0.08
C GLU A 183 -17.76 -12.51 -1.44
N GLN A 184 -18.35 -13.57 -2.04
CA GLN A 184 -18.60 -13.62 -3.47
C GLN A 184 -19.45 -12.44 -3.98
N ASN A 185 -20.47 -12.04 -3.22
CA ASN A 185 -21.30 -10.89 -3.57
C ASN A 185 -20.48 -9.58 -3.64
N THR A 186 -19.55 -9.38 -2.70
CA THR A 186 -18.64 -8.21 -2.68
C THR A 186 -17.73 -8.21 -3.92
N LEU A 187 -17.22 -9.38 -4.33
CA LEU A 187 -16.42 -9.49 -5.55
C LEU A 187 -17.25 -9.20 -6.81
N GLN A 188 -18.49 -9.65 -6.86
CA GLN A 188 -19.41 -9.34 -7.97
C GLN A 188 -19.69 -7.85 -8.06
N GLU A 189 -20.01 -7.20 -6.94
CA GLU A 189 -20.23 -5.74 -6.91
C GLU A 189 -18.98 -4.96 -7.30
N LEU A 190 -17.78 -5.44 -6.92
CA LEU A 190 -16.52 -4.84 -7.35
C LEU A 190 -16.31 -5.01 -8.85
N SER A 191 -16.63 -6.19 -9.42
CA SER A 191 -16.54 -6.41 -10.87
C SER A 191 -17.48 -5.50 -11.66
N GLU A 192 -18.64 -5.14 -11.08
CA GLU A 192 -19.53 -4.15 -11.67
C GLU A 192 -18.99 -2.73 -11.56
N LEU A 193 -18.33 -2.38 -10.43
CA LEU A 193 -17.73 -1.08 -10.20
C LEU A 193 -16.50 -0.86 -11.10
N ALA A 194 -15.65 -1.88 -11.24
CA ALA A 194 -14.40 -1.85 -11.98
C ALA A 194 -14.37 -2.94 -13.07
N PRO A 195 -15.14 -2.75 -14.17
CA PRO A 195 -15.38 -3.81 -15.16
C PRO A 195 -14.14 -4.24 -15.94
N ASN A 196 -13.11 -3.38 -15.99
CA ASN A 196 -11.84 -3.67 -16.68
C ASN A 196 -10.78 -4.26 -15.74
N ALA A 197 -11.05 -4.30 -14.43
CA ALA A 197 -10.05 -4.70 -13.45
C ALA A 197 -9.97 -6.22 -13.30
N ALA A 198 -8.74 -6.75 -13.28
CA ALA A 198 -8.49 -8.09 -12.79
C ALA A 198 -8.44 -8.06 -11.25
N LEU A 199 -9.32 -8.84 -10.61
CA LEU A 199 -9.39 -8.93 -9.16
C LEU A 199 -8.40 -9.99 -8.67
N LYS A 200 -7.48 -9.61 -7.80
CA LYS A 200 -6.45 -10.47 -7.24
C LYS A 200 -6.62 -10.52 -5.72
N GLN A 201 -7.12 -11.63 -5.23
CA GLN A 201 -7.17 -11.88 -3.80
C GLN A 201 -5.94 -12.68 -3.40
N PHE A 202 -5.24 -12.24 -2.37
CA PHE A 202 -4.06 -12.94 -1.87
C PHE A 202 -4.18 -13.20 -0.37
N TYR A 203 -3.57 -14.30 0.04
CA TYR A 203 -3.41 -14.66 1.43
C TYR A 203 -2.00 -14.31 1.89
N GLY A 204 -1.89 -13.67 3.03
CA GLY A 204 -0.61 -13.30 3.62
C GLY A 204 -0.78 -12.76 5.03
N SER A 205 0.33 -12.63 5.71
CA SER A 205 0.41 -11.96 7.01
C SER A 205 1.60 -11.00 7.03
N SER A 206 1.64 -10.14 8.04
CA SER A 206 2.79 -9.25 8.22
C SER A 206 4.10 -10.01 8.36
N GLU A 207 4.06 -11.23 8.92
CA GLU A 207 5.21 -12.09 9.16
C GLU A 207 5.68 -12.83 7.90
N THR A 208 4.77 -13.16 6.99
CA THR A 208 5.06 -14.02 5.83
C THR A 208 5.02 -13.29 4.50
N SER A 209 4.47 -12.06 4.46
CA SER A 209 4.10 -11.37 3.22
C SER A 209 3.06 -12.16 2.42
N PHE A 210 3.08 -12.09 1.10
CA PHE A 210 2.19 -12.88 0.27
C PHE A 210 2.61 -14.36 0.29
N ILE A 211 1.62 -15.25 0.52
CA ILE A 211 1.83 -16.70 0.50
C ILE A 211 1.23 -17.28 -0.79
N SER A 212 0.10 -16.74 -1.25
CA SER A 212 -0.58 -17.18 -2.49
C SER A 212 -1.56 -16.11 -2.97
#